data_e1fe76d155ac2013513500753878a886
#
_entry.id   e1fe76d155ac2013513500753878a886
#
_cell.length_a   1.000
_cell.length_b   1.000
_cell.length_c   1.000
_cell.angle_alpha   90.00
_cell.angle_beta   90.00
_cell.angle_gamma   90.00
#
_symmetry.space_group_name_H-M   'P 1'
#
loop_
_entity.id
_entity.type
_entity.pdbx_description
1 polymer ?
#
loop_
_entity_poly.entity_id
_entity_poly.type
_entity_poly.pdbx_seq_one_letter_code
_entity_poly.pdbx_strand_id
1 'polypeptide(L)'
;MDATTSTIFLKLVGRTKHLGDFVVYTAGNFRGGSKVFELQNAYVSFLGFTMGYDYSTFMDLAALPPSIDYAGPAGQVFSRATLLRYERAFGKGWKAGVGIEMPVVDGITNQSVNISNQRMPNFPAYIQYAWNKSSLIRVAGIVRNMTYENLVAQRAESKAGWGVFAASTFNVTSKLNFYGQATYGRGIS
;
A
#
# COMPACT_ATOMS: atom_id res chain seq x y z
N MET A 1 16.47 3.74 26.34
CA MET A 1 15.15 3.31 25.84
C MET A 1 14.71 4.32 24.78
N ASP A 2 14.22 3.85 23.63
CA ASP A 2 13.77 4.69 22.52
C ASP A 2 12.30 4.40 22.24
N ALA A 3 11.47 5.44 22.21
CA ALA A 3 10.03 5.34 21.95
C ALA A 3 9.69 5.38 20.44
N THR A 4 10.69 5.42 19.56
CA THR A 4 10.52 5.63 18.11
C THR A 4 9.58 4.60 17.47
N THR A 5 9.58 3.37 17.98
CA THR A 5 8.72 2.29 17.46
C THR A 5 7.37 2.19 18.16
N SER A 6 7.12 3.02 19.19
CA SER A 6 5.83 3.04 19.87
C SER A 6 4.76 3.58 18.92
N THR A 7 3.67 2.85 18.78
CA THR A 7 2.54 3.23 17.94
C THR A 7 1.36 3.61 18.82
N ILE A 8 0.80 4.77 18.56
CA ILE A 8 -0.47 5.22 19.15
C ILE A 8 -1.54 5.06 18.08
N PHE A 9 -2.67 4.47 18.43
CA PHE A 9 -3.79 4.34 17.52
C PHE A 9 -5.13 4.57 18.20
N LEU A 10 -6.09 5.04 17.41
CA LEU A 10 -7.49 5.12 17.76
C LEU A 10 -8.30 4.33 16.72
N LYS A 11 -9.17 3.44 17.18
CA LYS A 11 -10.07 2.68 16.33
C LYS A 11 -11.49 2.82 16.85
N LEU A 12 -12.36 3.38 16.04
CA LEU A 12 -13.79 3.45 16.29
C LEU A 12 -14.50 2.45 15.37
N VAL A 13 -15.37 1.64 15.94
CA VAL A 13 -16.17 0.67 15.20
C VAL A 13 -17.63 0.95 15.53
N GLY A 14 -18.44 1.08 14.51
CA GLY A 14 -19.87 1.33 14.70
C GLY A 14 -20.69 0.65 13.62
N ARG A 15 -21.99 0.64 13.82
CA ARG A 15 -22.98 0.12 12.87
C ARG A 15 -24.12 1.13 12.70
N THR A 16 -24.47 1.43 11.49
CA THR A 16 -25.63 2.25 11.17
C THR A 16 -26.59 1.52 10.24
N LYS A 17 -27.86 1.95 10.19
CA LYS A 17 -28.86 1.35 9.31
C LYS A 17 -28.54 1.52 7.81
N HIS A 18 -27.85 2.60 7.44
CA HIS A 18 -27.59 2.94 6.04
C HIS A 18 -26.21 2.54 5.54
N LEU A 19 -25.18 2.63 6.40
CA LEU A 19 -23.78 2.31 6.04
C LEU A 19 -23.35 0.92 6.49
N GLY A 20 -24.22 0.18 7.20
CA GLY A 20 -23.80 -1.09 7.81
C GLY A 20 -22.70 -0.89 8.85
N ASP A 21 -21.74 -1.80 8.87
CA ASP A 21 -20.58 -1.69 9.74
C ASP A 21 -19.59 -0.68 9.16
N PHE A 22 -19.05 0.18 10.01
CA PHE A 22 -18.02 1.14 9.64
C PHE A 22 -16.87 1.12 10.63
N VAL A 23 -15.68 1.47 10.14
CA VAL A 23 -14.47 1.60 10.95
C VAL A 23 -13.84 2.94 10.65
N VAL A 24 -13.49 3.70 11.68
CA VAL A 24 -12.57 4.84 11.58
C VAL A 24 -11.30 4.46 12.30
N TYR A 25 -10.18 4.61 11.63
CA TYR A 25 -8.88 4.22 12.17
C TYR A 25 -7.86 5.31 11.94
N THR A 26 -7.09 5.62 12.97
CA THR A 26 -5.90 6.46 12.87
C THR A 26 -4.77 5.86 13.69
N ALA A 27 -3.57 5.89 13.17
CA ALA A 27 -2.38 5.41 13.85
C ALA A 27 -1.16 6.25 13.46
N GLY A 28 -0.24 6.39 14.39
CA GLY A 28 1.02 7.05 14.15
C GLY A 28 2.10 6.57 15.12
N ASN A 29 3.33 6.84 14.77
CA ASN A 29 4.50 6.51 15.59
C ASN A 29 5.47 7.71 15.65
N PHE A 30 6.62 7.54 16.31
CA PHE A 30 7.61 8.60 16.49
C PHE A 30 8.85 8.38 15.60
N ARG A 31 8.64 7.93 14.34
CA ARG A 31 9.72 7.67 13.37
C ARG A 31 9.97 8.81 12.40
N GLY A 32 9.18 9.86 12.42
CA GLY A 32 9.43 11.07 11.66
C GLY A 32 10.82 11.63 11.95
N GLY A 33 11.39 12.39 11.02
CA GLY A 33 12.69 12.98 11.17
C GLY A 33 12.84 13.68 12.54
N SER A 34 13.94 13.48 13.25
CA SER A 34 14.16 13.98 14.61
C SER A 34 13.15 13.46 15.66
N LYS A 35 12.63 12.24 15.48
CA LYS A 35 11.67 11.60 16.40
C LYS A 35 10.33 12.31 16.51
N VAL A 36 9.93 13.02 15.47
CA VAL A 36 8.61 13.67 15.38
C VAL A 36 7.53 12.62 15.15
N PHE A 37 6.34 12.88 15.65
CA PHE A 37 5.17 12.04 15.39
C PHE A 37 4.88 11.99 13.88
N GLU A 38 4.76 10.78 13.36
CA GLU A 38 4.49 10.51 11.95
C GLU A 38 3.19 9.72 11.81
N LEU A 39 2.28 10.25 11.00
CA LEU A 39 1.02 9.58 10.69
C LEU A 39 1.31 8.34 9.84
N GLN A 40 0.84 7.19 10.31
CA GLN A 40 0.99 5.92 9.60
C GLN A 40 -0.28 5.52 8.84
N ASN A 41 -1.44 5.72 9.46
CA ASN A 41 -2.74 5.44 8.86
C ASN A 41 -3.77 6.45 9.36
N ALA A 42 -4.67 6.86 8.48
CA ALA A 42 -5.87 7.64 8.83
C ALA A 42 -6.94 7.38 7.76
N TYR A 43 -7.88 6.48 8.05
CA TYR A 43 -8.89 6.09 7.08
C TYR A 43 -10.26 5.81 7.70
N VAL A 44 -11.27 5.83 6.87
CA VAL A 44 -12.61 5.32 7.15
C VAL A 44 -12.92 4.18 6.20
N SER A 45 -13.57 3.12 6.72
CA SER A 45 -14.00 1.96 5.92
C SER A 45 -15.46 1.64 6.18
N PHE A 46 -16.24 1.45 5.12
CA PHE A 46 -17.68 1.10 5.14
C PHE A 46 -18.11 0.51 3.80
N LEU A 47 -19.04 -0.42 3.80
CA LEU A 47 -19.60 -1.05 2.59
C LEU A 47 -18.57 -1.58 1.58
N GLY A 48 -17.38 -1.97 2.05
CA GLY A 48 -16.28 -2.40 1.19
C GLY A 48 -15.39 -1.26 0.66
N PHE A 49 -15.78 -0.01 0.87
CA PHE A 49 -14.94 1.16 0.57
C PHE A 49 -13.98 1.44 1.72
N THR A 50 -12.78 1.85 1.39
CA THR A 50 -11.79 2.44 2.31
C THR A 50 -11.32 3.75 1.71
N MET A 51 -11.38 4.84 2.49
CA MET A 51 -11.02 6.17 2.07
C MET A 51 -10.11 6.83 3.11
N GLY A 52 -9.01 7.39 2.68
CA GLY A 52 -8.06 8.07 3.53
C GLY A 52 -6.62 7.66 3.26
N TYR A 53 -5.74 7.80 4.25
CA TYR A 53 -4.33 7.45 4.17
C TYR A 53 -4.11 6.04 4.71
N ASP A 54 -3.73 5.11 3.86
CA ASP A 54 -3.56 3.70 4.19
C ASP A 54 -2.50 3.04 3.30
N TYR A 55 -2.23 1.78 3.55
CA TYR A 55 -1.37 0.96 2.71
C TYR A 55 -1.92 0.85 1.29
N SER A 56 -1.02 0.94 0.31
CA SER A 56 -1.38 0.83 -1.10
C SER A 56 -2.10 -0.49 -1.41
N THR A 57 -3.04 -0.41 -2.33
CA THR A 57 -3.76 -1.58 -2.85
C THR A 57 -2.84 -2.54 -3.62
N PHE A 58 -1.70 -2.03 -4.11
CA PHE A 58 -0.71 -2.80 -4.85
C PHE A 58 0.13 -3.73 -3.97
N MET A 59 0.18 -3.54 -2.65
CA MET A 59 0.96 -4.36 -1.73
C MET A 59 0.12 -5.38 -0.95
N ASP A 60 0.77 -6.33 -0.29
CA ASP A 60 0.12 -7.30 0.60
C ASP A 60 0.84 -7.39 1.95
N LEU A 61 0.17 -6.94 3.01
CA LEU A 61 0.68 -7.04 4.38
C LEU A 61 0.76 -8.48 4.88
N ALA A 62 -0.10 -9.37 4.38
CA ALA A 62 -0.13 -10.76 4.81
C ALA A 62 1.09 -11.57 4.32
N ALA A 63 1.76 -11.09 3.27
CA ALA A 63 2.98 -11.69 2.73
C ALA A 63 4.26 -11.12 3.34
N LEU A 64 4.16 -10.24 4.33
CA LEU A 64 5.32 -9.75 5.07
C LEU A 64 5.73 -10.77 6.14
N PRO A 65 6.97 -11.28 6.11
CA PRO A 65 7.44 -12.17 7.15
C PRO A 65 7.54 -11.41 8.48
N PRO A 66 7.25 -12.05 9.61
CA PRO A 66 7.49 -11.49 10.92
C PRO A 66 9.02 -11.39 11.14
N SER A 67 9.59 -10.25 10.82
CA SER A 67 11.02 -9.98 10.92
C SER A 67 11.29 -9.00 12.06
N ILE A 68 12.47 -9.18 12.72
CA ILE A 68 13.00 -8.22 13.68
C ILE A 68 13.56 -6.99 12.92
N ASP A 69 13.96 -7.19 11.68
CA ASP A 69 14.40 -6.10 10.80
C ASP A 69 13.21 -5.28 10.36
N TYR A 70 13.17 -4.05 10.81
CA TYR A 70 12.08 -3.13 10.49
C TYR A 70 12.09 -2.66 9.03
N ALA A 71 13.24 -2.65 8.39
CA ALA A 71 13.36 -2.31 6.97
C ALA A 71 12.82 -3.44 6.06
N GLY A 72 12.68 -4.65 6.61
CA GLY A 72 12.21 -5.82 5.88
C GLY A 72 13.24 -6.34 4.87
N PRO A 73 12.92 -7.43 4.18
CA PRO A 73 13.79 -7.98 3.16
C PRO A 73 13.88 -7.04 1.94
N ALA A 74 15.05 -7.05 1.29
CA ALA A 74 15.26 -6.29 0.04
C ALA A 74 14.22 -6.68 -1.03
N GLY A 75 13.69 -5.69 -1.74
CA GLY A 75 12.67 -5.91 -2.77
C GLY A 75 11.23 -6.01 -2.24
N GLN A 76 11.03 -5.80 -0.95
CA GLN A 76 9.69 -5.70 -0.37
C GLN A 76 8.93 -4.50 -0.94
N VAL A 77 7.73 -4.75 -1.49
CA VAL A 77 6.82 -3.67 -1.86
C VAL A 77 6.14 -3.14 -0.60
N PHE A 78 6.44 -1.89 -0.27
CA PHE A 78 5.85 -1.23 0.87
C PHE A 78 5.60 0.24 0.55
N SER A 79 4.35 0.65 0.51
CA SER A 79 3.99 2.06 0.35
C SER A 79 2.66 2.38 1.01
N ARG A 80 2.48 3.64 1.37
CA ARG A 80 1.21 4.20 1.81
C ARG A 80 0.84 5.36 0.91
N ALA A 81 -0.45 5.55 0.71
CA ALA A 81 -0.98 6.63 -0.11
C ALA A 81 -2.33 7.10 0.43
N THR A 82 -2.70 8.33 0.10
CA THR A 82 -4.09 8.75 0.20
C THR A 82 -4.86 8.06 -0.93
N LEU A 83 -5.88 7.29 -0.56
CA LEU A 83 -6.56 6.40 -1.49
C LEU A 83 -8.08 6.38 -1.29
N LEU A 84 -8.75 5.98 -2.36
CA LEU A 84 -10.08 5.41 -2.34
C LEU A 84 -9.99 4.00 -2.89
N ARG A 85 -10.31 3.00 -2.09
CA ARG A 85 -10.26 1.58 -2.43
C ARG A 85 -11.62 0.95 -2.24
N TYR A 86 -12.02 0.12 -3.18
CA TYR A 86 -13.16 -0.76 -3.05
C TYR A 86 -12.72 -2.21 -3.06
N GLU A 87 -13.17 -2.98 -2.07
CA GLU A 87 -12.81 -4.38 -1.89
C GLU A 87 -14.08 -5.22 -1.70
N ARG A 88 -14.13 -6.36 -2.36
CA ARG A 88 -15.24 -7.28 -2.23
C ARG A 88 -14.75 -8.72 -2.16
N ALA A 89 -15.27 -9.47 -1.18
CA ALA A 89 -15.14 -10.92 -1.14
C ALA A 89 -16.26 -11.55 -2.01
N PHE A 90 -15.91 -12.57 -2.77
CA PHE A 90 -16.86 -13.31 -3.61
C PHE A 90 -16.50 -14.78 -3.62
N GLY A 91 -17.52 -15.64 -3.43
CA GLY A 91 -17.30 -17.09 -3.33
C GLY A 91 -16.48 -17.51 -2.11
N LYS A 92 -15.96 -18.72 -2.15
CA LYS A 92 -15.18 -19.30 -1.06
C LYS A 92 -13.70 -18.90 -1.21
N GLY A 93 -13.23 -17.98 -0.38
CA GLY A 93 -11.81 -17.60 -0.30
C GLY A 93 -11.33 -16.55 -1.30
N TRP A 94 -12.16 -16.10 -2.24
CA TRP A 94 -11.81 -15.08 -3.21
C TRP A 94 -12.09 -13.67 -2.69
N LYS A 95 -11.19 -12.76 -2.95
CA LYS A 95 -11.31 -11.33 -2.70
C LYS A 95 -10.67 -10.55 -3.86
N ALA A 96 -11.30 -9.48 -4.28
CA ALA A 96 -10.71 -8.55 -5.23
C ALA A 96 -10.84 -7.12 -4.70
N GLY A 97 -9.95 -6.27 -5.15
CA GLY A 97 -9.97 -4.84 -4.84
C GLY A 97 -9.43 -4.01 -5.98
N VAL A 98 -9.97 -2.81 -6.09
CA VAL A 98 -9.50 -1.77 -7.01
C VAL A 98 -9.34 -0.47 -6.24
N GLY A 99 -8.37 0.35 -6.63
CA GLY A 99 -8.08 1.60 -5.96
C GLY A 99 -7.79 2.75 -6.91
N ILE A 100 -7.97 3.94 -6.38
CA ILE A 100 -7.44 5.19 -6.92
C ILE A 100 -6.56 5.76 -5.81
N GLU A 101 -5.29 5.99 -6.10
CA GLU A 101 -4.30 6.39 -5.11
C GLU A 101 -3.56 7.64 -5.56
N MET A 102 -3.37 8.57 -4.64
CA MET A 102 -2.49 9.71 -4.89
C MET A 102 -1.06 9.20 -5.11
N PRO A 103 -0.42 9.58 -6.21
CA PRO A 103 0.92 9.10 -6.50
C PRO A 103 1.92 9.66 -5.48
N VAL A 104 2.67 8.75 -4.88
CA VAL A 104 3.89 9.07 -4.15
C VAL A 104 5.04 8.78 -5.10
N VAL A 105 5.85 9.78 -5.40
CA VAL A 105 7.01 9.67 -6.27
C VAL A 105 8.22 10.17 -5.50
N ASP A 106 9.03 9.22 -5.07
CA ASP A 106 10.36 9.49 -4.54
C ASP A 106 11.33 9.44 -5.70
N GLY A 107 11.79 10.57 -6.16
CA GLY A 107 12.64 10.65 -7.33
C GLY A 107 13.96 11.33 -7.04
N ILE A 108 14.94 11.06 -7.88
CA ILE A 108 16.23 11.72 -7.85
C ILE A 108 16.05 13.09 -8.50
N THR A 109 16.16 14.16 -7.71
CA THR A 109 16.30 15.51 -8.20
C THR A 109 17.77 15.78 -8.52
N ASN A 110 18.05 16.20 -9.74
CA ASN A 110 19.39 16.55 -10.20
C ASN A 110 19.34 17.84 -11.06
N GLN A 111 20.49 18.25 -11.61
CA GLN A 111 20.59 19.46 -12.44
C GLN A 111 19.73 19.43 -13.71
N SER A 112 19.26 18.28 -14.14
CA SER A 112 18.51 18.12 -15.39
C SER A 112 17.03 17.77 -15.17
N VAL A 113 16.68 17.23 -13.99
CA VAL A 113 15.34 16.72 -13.70
C VAL A 113 14.91 17.11 -12.29
N ASN A 114 13.70 17.62 -12.17
CA ASN A 114 13.06 17.88 -10.89
C ASN A 114 11.73 17.13 -10.80
N ILE A 115 11.34 16.73 -9.59
CA ILE A 115 10.03 16.13 -9.36
C ILE A 115 8.98 17.23 -9.47
N SER A 116 7.98 16.99 -10.29
CA SER A 116 6.84 17.89 -10.46
C SER A 116 5.60 17.34 -9.78
N ASN A 117 4.61 18.19 -9.58
CA ASN A 117 3.31 17.79 -9.10
C ASN A 117 2.70 16.74 -10.04
N GLN A 118 2.30 15.60 -9.46
CA GLN A 118 1.72 14.51 -10.23
C GLN A 118 0.32 14.89 -10.70
N ARG A 119 0.02 14.65 -11.97
CA ARG A 119 -1.23 15.07 -12.61
C ARG A 119 -2.31 13.99 -12.65
N MET A 120 -1.91 12.74 -12.53
CA MET A 120 -2.83 11.60 -12.60
C MET A 120 -2.65 10.68 -11.40
N PRO A 121 -3.73 10.15 -10.83
CA PRO A 121 -3.66 9.15 -9.78
C PRO A 121 -3.10 7.84 -10.30
N ASN A 122 -2.63 6.99 -9.38
CA ASN A 122 -2.32 5.59 -9.65
C ASN A 122 -3.61 4.77 -9.61
N PHE A 123 -3.65 3.71 -10.43
CA PHE A 123 -4.77 2.77 -10.52
C PHE A 123 -4.31 1.36 -10.20
N PRO A 124 -4.21 0.97 -8.94
CA PRO A 124 -3.93 -0.41 -8.55
C PRO A 124 -5.20 -1.25 -8.52
N ALA A 125 -5.04 -2.54 -8.82
CA ALA A 125 -6.06 -3.56 -8.65
C ALA A 125 -5.42 -4.87 -8.22
N TYR A 126 -6.18 -5.71 -7.49
CA TYR A 126 -5.70 -7.04 -7.12
C TYR A 126 -6.82 -8.07 -7.10
N ILE A 127 -6.41 -9.32 -7.20
CA ILE A 127 -7.21 -10.50 -6.89
C ILE A 127 -6.44 -11.37 -5.90
N GLN A 128 -7.15 -11.94 -4.94
CA GLN A 128 -6.60 -12.78 -3.89
C GLN A 128 -7.42 -14.03 -3.73
N TYR A 129 -6.76 -15.14 -3.52
CA TYR A 129 -7.40 -16.40 -3.14
C TYR A 129 -6.79 -16.91 -1.84
N ALA A 130 -7.64 -17.16 -0.84
CA ALA A 130 -7.27 -17.75 0.44
C ALA A 130 -7.92 -19.14 0.54
N TRP A 131 -7.12 -20.20 0.56
CA TRP A 131 -7.64 -21.57 0.70
C TRP A 131 -7.78 -22.00 2.15
N ASN A 132 -7.18 -21.27 3.08
CA ASN A 132 -7.41 -21.41 4.52
C ASN A 132 -7.16 -20.05 5.23
N LYS A 133 -7.29 -20.04 6.57
CA LYS A 133 -7.15 -18.80 7.37
C LYS A 133 -5.76 -18.18 7.36
N SER A 134 -4.75 -18.96 6.98
CA SER A 134 -3.34 -18.57 7.12
C SER A 134 -2.55 -18.72 5.82
N SER A 135 -3.20 -19.13 4.74
CA SER A 135 -2.53 -19.34 3.46
C SER A 135 -3.32 -18.70 2.35
N LEU A 136 -2.64 -17.87 1.58
CA LEU A 136 -3.24 -17.12 0.48
C LEU A 136 -2.22 -16.87 -0.63
N ILE A 137 -2.74 -16.56 -1.80
CA ILE A 137 -2.00 -15.96 -2.90
C ILE A 137 -2.72 -14.70 -3.33
N ARG A 138 -1.96 -13.65 -3.61
CA ARG A 138 -2.44 -12.38 -4.16
C ARG A 138 -1.66 -12.04 -5.41
N VAL A 139 -2.36 -11.59 -6.42
CA VAL A 139 -1.77 -10.98 -7.62
C VAL A 139 -2.35 -9.57 -7.75
N ALA A 140 -1.48 -8.59 -7.92
CA ALA A 140 -1.86 -7.20 -8.09
C ALA A 140 -1.20 -6.59 -9.31
N GLY A 141 -1.85 -5.60 -9.90
CA GLY A 141 -1.33 -4.77 -10.96
C GLY A 141 -1.49 -3.30 -10.61
N ILE A 142 -0.62 -2.47 -11.13
CA ILE A 142 -0.70 -1.01 -11.00
C ILE A 142 -0.39 -0.35 -12.34
N VAL A 143 -1.16 0.67 -12.68
CA VAL A 143 -0.85 1.60 -13.77
C VAL A 143 -0.72 2.99 -13.17
N ARG A 144 0.32 3.70 -13.57
CA ARG A 144 0.63 5.03 -13.05
C ARG A 144 1.20 5.95 -14.14
N ASN A 145 1.12 7.23 -13.91
CA ASN A 145 1.75 8.23 -14.75
C ASN A 145 2.64 9.12 -13.86
N MET A 146 3.90 9.18 -14.20
CA MET A 146 4.89 9.97 -13.47
C MET A 146 5.21 11.23 -14.26
N THR A 147 4.94 12.39 -13.66
CA THR A 147 5.26 13.68 -14.24
C THR A 147 6.54 14.22 -13.59
N TYR A 148 7.45 14.69 -14.42
CA TYR A 148 8.69 15.31 -14.00
C TYR A 148 8.97 16.56 -14.84
N GLU A 149 9.71 17.49 -14.30
CA GLU A 149 10.15 18.69 -14.98
C GLU A 149 11.55 18.45 -15.58
N ASN A 150 11.64 18.55 -16.89
CA ASN A 150 12.92 18.52 -17.60
C ASN A 150 13.49 19.94 -17.60
N LEU A 151 14.49 20.18 -16.78
CA LEU A 151 15.09 21.52 -16.59
C LEU A 151 15.90 21.95 -17.81
N VAL A 152 16.40 21.00 -18.58
CA VAL A 152 17.14 21.30 -19.84
C VAL A 152 16.17 21.74 -20.94
N ALA A 153 15.06 21.01 -21.08
CA ALA A 153 14.02 21.32 -22.06
C ALA A 153 13.00 22.36 -21.58
N GLN A 154 13.07 22.78 -20.31
CA GLN A 154 12.17 23.71 -19.65
C GLN A 154 10.69 23.37 -19.81
N ARG A 155 10.36 22.07 -19.71
CA ARG A 155 8.99 21.57 -19.88
C ARG A 155 8.71 20.40 -18.95
N ALA A 156 7.43 20.27 -18.58
CA ALA A 156 6.95 19.09 -17.87
C ALA A 156 6.76 17.93 -18.85
N GLU A 157 7.33 16.78 -18.52
CA GLU A 157 7.20 15.53 -19.26
C GLU A 157 6.52 14.49 -18.39
N SER A 158 5.83 13.55 -19.02
CA SER A 158 5.17 12.45 -18.34
C SER A 158 5.60 11.12 -18.92
N LYS A 159 5.80 10.13 -18.03
CA LYS A 159 6.08 8.74 -18.43
C LYS A 159 5.09 7.81 -17.77
N ALA A 160 4.50 6.93 -18.58
CA ALA A 160 3.66 5.86 -18.05
C ALA A 160 4.52 4.80 -17.37
N GLY A 161 4.08 4.37 -16.21
CA GLY A 161 4.62 3.27 -15.44
C GLY A 161 3.58 2.17 -15.27
N TRP A 162 4.03 0.97 -15.06
CA TRP A 162 3.18 -0.19 -14.78
C TRP A 162 3.94 -1.20 -13.94
N GLY A 163 3.23 -2.00 -13.19
CA GLY A 163 3.82 -3.08 -12.41
C GLY A 163 2.85 -4.20 -12.16
N VAL A 164 3.41 -5.37 -11.96
CA VAL A 164 2.72 -6.55 -11.46
C VAL A 164 3.42 -7.03 -10.21
N PHE A 165 2.63 -7.50 -9.27
CA PHE A 165 3.06 -7.98 -7.97
C PHE A 165 2.37 -9.31 -7.70
N ALA A 166 3.13 -10.29 -7.23
CA ALA A 166 2.59 -11.55 -6.75
C ALA A 166 3.13 -11.81 -5.35
N ALA A 167 2.25 -12.18 -4.45
CA ALA A 167 2.59 -12.48 -3.07
C ALA A 167 1.88 -13.74 -2.60
N SER A 168 2.51 -14.51 -1.75
CA SER A 168 1.94 -15.71 -1.15
C SER A 168 2.40 -15.89 0.27
N THR A 169 1.47 -16.29 1.12
CA THR A 169 1.76 -16.84 2.44
C THR A 169 1.30 -18.29 2.44
N PHE A 170 2.17 -19.19 2.83
CA PHE A 170 1.91 -20.61 2.77
C PHE A 170 2.30 -21.30 4.08
N ASN A 171 1.31 -21.78 4.82
CA ASN A 171 1.53 -22.54 6.05
C ASN A 171 1.61 -24.02 5.73
N VAL A 172 2.81 -24.59 5.85
CA VAL A 172 3.05 -26.02 5.64
C VAL A 172 2.69 -26.82 6.90
N THR A 173 3.10 -26.30 8.05
CA THR A 173 2.80 -26.87 9.37
C THR A 173 2.52 -25.74 10.37
N SER A 174 2.06 -26.10 11.57
CA SER A 174 1.89 -25.12 12.66
C SER A 174 3.18 -24.37 13.07
N LYS A 175 4.35 -24.83 12.62
CA LYS A 175 5.65 -24.25 12.95
C LYS A 175 6.42 -23.73 11.72
N LEU A 176 5.98 -24.05 10.51
CA LEU A 176 6.69 -23.70 9.28
C LEU A 176 5.79 -22.91 8.33
N ASN A 177 6.14 -21.68 8.12
CA ASN A 177 5.46 -20.75 7.23
C ASN A 177 6.42 -20.25 6.16
N PHE A 178 5.98 -20.21 4.92
CA PHE A 178 6.69 -19.56 3.82
C PHE A 178 5.99 -18.25 3.47
N TYR A 179 6.80 -17.23 3.24
CA TYR A 179 6.39 -15.93 2.75
C TYR A 179 7.17 -15.66 1.47
N GLY A 180 6.50 -15.28 0.42
CA GLY A 180 7.14 -14.99 -0.85
C GLY A 180 6.45 -13.85 -1.55
N GLN A 181 7.23 -12.99 -2.18
CA GLN A 181 6.72 -11.96 -3.05
C GLN A 181 7.67 -11.72 -4.21
N ALA A 182 7.11 -11.36 -5.35
CA ALA A 182 7.84 -10.99 -6.54
C ALA A 182 7.16 -9.80 -7.18
N THR A 183 7.96 -8.87 -7.68
CA THR A 183 7.49 -7.66 -8.34
C THR A 183 8.25 -7.46 -9.62
N TYR A 184 7.52 -7.13 -10.68
CA TYR A 184 8.09 -6.80 -11.96
C TYR A 184 7.36 -5.61 -12.57
N GLY A 185 8.11 -4.69 -13.16
CA GLY A 185 7.49 -3.53 -13.78
C GLY A 185 8.49 -2.44 -14.17
N ARG A 186 7.93 -1.32 -14.61
CA ARG A 186 8.68 -0.12 -14.98
C ARG A 186 8.09 1.10 -14.27
N GLY A 187 8.93 1.86 -13.56
CA GLY A 187 8.48 3.07 -12.86
C GLY A 187 7.56 2.78 -11.68
N ILE A 188 7.86 1.75 -10.90
CA ILE A 188 7.08 1.34 -9.71
C ILE A 188 7.85 1.53 -8.39
N SER A 189 9.09 1.94 -8.47
CA SER A 189 9.95 2.31 -7.32
C SER A 189 9.83 3.80 -7.06
#